data_0c2f80dafae741b1379480b987825a1d
#
_entry.id   0c2f80dafae741b1379480b987825a1d
#
_cell.length_a   1.000
_cell.length_b   1.000
_cell.length_c   1.000
_cell.angle_alpha   90.00
_cell.angle_beta   90.00
_cell.angle_gamma   90.00
#
_symmetry.space_group_name_H-M   'P 1'
#
loop_
_entity.id
_entity.type
_entity.pdbx_description
1 polymer ?
#
loop_
_entity_poly.entity_id
_entity_poly.type
_entity_poly.pdbx_seq_one_letter_code
_entity_poly.pdbx_strand_id
1 'polypeptide(L)'
;MEDKVEIKDKDVGVHVPDHEEEFMQGISLGKLPAGPHPAVEYCDEIDFRQLPPNFFALIYGARRTGKTHAVSVLLEAIKDRFDFAYLFSSTANLHKGEQGELDFEMIREEGKFDGFDQEALTQIIERQKAVKQHNNACKFEREKKPNSTLLIFDDFVHEKEVRYSKLFTELPVLGRHYGLSVICLSQAYSSAGTSGLNPATRQNSDFTMTFLPRNLDDVEKVAKWYLAKGKLESMWFIKSVCQEEHRCLGIDLTQPHLTEFADYCYTYIAPAEVPKYELGKVQWKLFKEERRRNKKATMAAQVENDRSFCLTSVEMEGRMKIGQATGLPTNRAKPSLFDMCG
;
A
#
# COMPACT_ATOMS: atom_id res chain seq x y z
N MET A 1 -42.31 36.34 31.80
CA MET A 1 -43.21 35.50 31.01
C MET A 1 -42.38 34.89 29.96
N GLU A 2 -41.87 33.67 30.25
CA GLU A 2 -41.06 32.89 29.36
C GLU A 2 -41.93 31.74 28.86
N ASP A 3 -42.24 31.77 27.59
CA ASP A 3 -42.99 30.69 26.91
C ASP A 3 -42.05 29.54 26.59
N LYS A 4 -42.22 28.42 27.32
CA LYS A 4 -41.60 27.13 26.98
C LYS A 4 -42.35 26.47 25.86
N VAL A 5 -41.69 26.35 24.70
CA VAL A 5 -42.15 25.54 23.58
C VAL A 5 -41.82 24.07 23.87
N GLU A 6 -42.80 23.27 24.17
CA GLU A 6 -42.72 21.81 24.22
C GLU A 6 -42.69 21.25 22.78
N ILE A 7 -41.54 20.70 22.37
CA ILE A 7 -41.42 19.92 21.12
C ILE A 7 -41.84 18.49 21.46
N LYS A 8 -43.02 18.09 20.99
CA LYS A 8 -43.46 16.69 20.99
C LYS A 8 -42.73 15.91 19.92
N ASP A 9 -41.84 14.97 20.32
CA ASP A 9 -41.30 13.94 19.45
C ASP A 9 -42.47 13.10 18.89
N LYS A 10 -42.64 13.18 17.58
CA LYS A 10 -43.46 12.22 16.83
C LYS A 10 -42.54 11.03 16.48
N ASP A 11 -42.77 9.92 17.16
CA ASP A 11 -42.28 8.61 16.75
C ASP A 11 -42.73 8.33 15.30
N VAL A 12 -41.82 8.48 14.36
CA VAL A 12 -41.95 7.93 13.01
C VAL A 12 -41.45 6.48 13.11
N GLY A 13 -42.29 5.59 13.45
CA GLY A 13 -42.03 4.15 13.37
C GLY A 13 -41.80 3.77 11.92
N VAL A 14 -40.54 3.51 11.58
CA VAL A 14 -40.17 2.83 10.32
C VAL A 14 -40.62 1.39 10.47
N HIS A 15 -41.66 1.04 9.75
CA HIS A 15 -42.17 -0.33 9.66
C HIS A 15 -41.18 -1.16 8.87
N VAL A 16 -40.36 -1.96 9.57
CA VAL A 16 -39.48 -2.97 8.98
C VAL A 16 -40.37 -4.16 8.61
N PRO A 17 -40.30 -4.71 7.37
CA PRO A 17 -41.15 -5.84 7.01
C PRO A 17 -40.84 -7.07 7.87
N ASP A 18 -41.90 -7.73 8.37
CA ASP A 18 -41.84 -8.89 9.29
C ASP A 18 -41.04 -10.11 8.78
N HIS A 19 -40.64 -10.13 7.51
CA HIS A 19 -39.85 -11.22 6.91
C HIS A 19 -38.39 -11.28 7.39
N GLU A 20 -37.78 -10.18 7.84
CA GLU A 20 -36.43 -10.20 8.40
C GLU A 20 -36.41 -10.79 9.84
N GLU A 21 -37.47 -10.58 10.62
CA GLU A 21 -37.55 -11.13 11.96
C GLU A 21 -37.77 -12.65 11.98
N GLU A 22 -38.54 -13.20 11.03
CA GLU A 22 -38.73 -14.66 10.91
C GLU A 22 -37.44 -15.39 10.50
N PHE A 23 -36.63 -14.81 9.60
CA PHE A 23 -35.35 -15.37 9.22
C PHE A 23 -34.34 -15.37 10.37
N MET A 24 -34.37 -14.33 11.21
CA MET A 24 -33.46 -14.16 12.35
C MET A 24 -33.83 -15.03 13.56
N GLN A 25 -35.08 -15.43 13.76
CA GLN A 25 -35.53 -16.28 14.88
C GLN A 25 -35.04 -17.73 14.78
N GLY A 26 -34.60 -18.19 13.58
CA GLY A 26 -34.04 -19.53 13.37
C GLY A 26 -32.54 -19.67 13.64
N ILE A 27 -31.81 -18.54 13.78
CA ILE A 27 -30.33 -18.56 13.87
C ILE A 27 -29.94 -18.46 15.36
N SER A 28 -29.76 -19.59 16.00
CA SER A 28 -29.08 -19.70 17.30
C SER A 28 -27.67 -19.10 17.19
N LEU A 29 -27.30 -18.22 18.12
CA LEU A 29 -25.97 -17.66 18.30
C LEU A 29 -24.91 -18.78 18.28
N GLY A 30 -24.39 -19.15 17.13
CA GLY A 30 -23.35 -20.16 16.98
C GLY A 30 -23.42 -21.05 15.74
N LYS A 31 -24.51 -21.05 14.97
CA LYS A 31 -24.58 -21.80 13.71
C LYS A 31 -24.93 -20.89 12.55
N LEU A 32 -23.91 -20.59 11.73
CA LEU A 32 -24.17 -19.97 10.43
C LEU A 32 -24.89 -20.98 9.52
N PRO A 33 -25.73 -20.52 8.57
CA PRO A 33 -26.40 -21.39 7.62
C PRO A 33 -25.41 -22.32 6.88
N ALA A 34 -25.89 -23.49 6.50
CA ALA A 34 -25.12 -24.41 5.68
C ALA A 34 -25.10 -23.92 4.23
N GLY A 35 -23.93 -24.00 3.57
CA GLY A 35 -23.73 -23.57 2.19
C GLY A 35 -23.28 -22.11 2.05
N PRO A 36 -22.95 -21.70 0.81
CA PRO A 36 -22.51 -20.34 0.52
C PRO A 36 -23.66 -19.34 0.62
N HIS A 37 -23.33 -18.10 0.97
CA HIS A 37 -24.28 -17.00 0.94
C HIS A 37 -24.68 -16.67 -0.49
N PRO A 38 -26.00 -16.51 -0.81
CA PRO A 38 -26.45 -16.28 -2.20
C PRO A 38 -25.84 -15.06 -2.87
N ALA A 39 -25.57 -13.99 -2.13
CA ALA A 39 -24.98 -12.77 -2.66
C ALA A 39 -23.58 -12.94 -3.24
N VAL A 40 -22.86 -14.03 -2.91
CA VAL A 40 -21.50 -14.29 -3.44
C VAL A 40 -21.50 -14.44 -4.95
N GLU A 41 -22.57 -15.01 -5.51
CA GLU A 41 -22.71 -15.21 -6.97
C GLU A 41 -22.89 -13.88 -7.74
N TYR A 42 -23.30 -12.83 -7.06
CA TYR A 42 -23.54 -11.50 -7.65
C TYR A 42 -22.39 -10.52 -7.42
N CYS A 43 -21.34 -10.91 -6.68
CA CYS A 43 -20.18 -10.06 -6.47
C CYS A 43 -19.21 -10.17 -7.65
N ASP A 44 -18.88 -9.04 -8.24
CA ASP A 44 -17.87 -8.94 -9.30
C ASP A 44 -16.46 -9.24 -8.77
N GLU A 45 -15.51 -9.46 -9.67
CA GLU A 45 -14.09 -9.48 -9.33
C GLU A 45 -13.55 -8.06 -9.12
N ILE A 46 -12.59 -7.93 -8.20
CA ILE A 46 -11.94 -6.64 -7.95
C ILE A 46 -11.19 -6.15 -9.18
N ASP A 47 -11.48 -4.94 -9.60
CA ASP A 47 -10.66 -4.19 -10.55
C ASP A 47 -10.03 -2.96 -9.89
N PHE A 48 -8.75 -3.06 -9.51
CA PHE A 48 -8.02 -1.96 -8.87
C PHE A 48 -7.89 -0.71 -9.75
N ARG A 49 -8.13 -0.82 -11.05
CA ARG A 49 -8.18 0.35 -11.94
C ARG A 49 -9.33 1.29 -11.64
N GLN A 50 -10.35 0.81 -10.93
CA GLN A 50 -11.50 1.61 -10.51
C GLN A 50 -11.24 2.38 -9.21
N LEU A 51 -10.20 2.06 -8.45
CA LEU A 51 -9.85 2.81 -7.24
C LEU A 51 -9.61 4.30 -7.54
N PRO A 52 -9.96 5.20 -6.60
CA PRO A 52 -9.67 6.62 -6.73
C PRO A 52 -8.19 6.90 -7.03
N PRO A 53 -7.85 8.05 -7.64
CA PRO A 53 -6.45 8.38 -7.92
C PRO A 53 -5.55 8.40 -6.67
N ASN A 54 -6.09 8.84 -5.55
CA ASN A 54 -5.39 8.92 -4.26
C ASN A 54 -6.24 8.19 -3.23
N PHE A 55 -5.97 6.91 -3.05
CA PHE A 55 -6.76 6.02 -2.18
C PHE A 55 -5.99 5.65 -0.91
N PHE A 56 -6.74 5.26 0.11
CA PHE A 56 -6.22 4.61 1.31
C PHE A 56 -6.85 3.22 1.42
N ALA A 57 -6.05 2.18 1.22
CA ALA A 57 -6.50 0.79 1.25
C ALA A 57 -5.94 0.05 2.47
N LEU A 58 -6.80 -0.76 3.10
CA LEU A 58 -6.44 -1.65 4.19
C LEU A 58 -6.57 -3.10 3.74
N ILE A 59 -5.53 -3.90 3.98
CA ILE A 59 -5.51 -5.30 3.59
C ILE A 59 -5.23 -6.16 4.80
N TYR A 60 -6.25 -6.92 5.19
CA TYR A 60 -6.22 -7.76 6.36
C TYR A 60 -6.06 -9.23 6.00
N GLY A 61 -5.31 -9.96 6.81
CA GLY A 61 -5.21 -11.39 6.71
C GLY A 61 -4.12 -11.94 7.61
N ALA A 62 -4.26 -13.17 8.04
CA ALA A 62 -3.26 -13.86 8.81
C ALA A 62 -1.96 -14.06 8.00
N ARG A 63 -0.90 -14.47 8.67
CA ARG A 63 0.35 -14.84 7.98
C ARG A 63 0.08 -16.00 7.01
N ARG A 64 0.68 -15.97 5.82
CA ARG A 64 0.55 -16.97 4.75
C ARG A 64 -0.85 -17.07 4.10
N THR A 65 -1.67 -16.04 4.21
CA THR A 65 -2.96 -16.01 3.49
C THR A 65 -2.86 -15.50 2.05
N GLY A 66 -1.68 -15.07 1.60
CA GLY A 66 -1.49 -14.55 0.26
C GLY A 66 -1.63 -13.02 0.13
N LYS A 67 -1.67 -12.25 1.25
CA LYS A 67 -1.80 -10.77 1.21
C LYS A 67 -0.80 -10.10 0.28
N THR A 68 0.49 -10.30 0.54
CA THR A 68 1.59 -9.67 -0.21
C THR A 68 1.55 -10.06 -1.69
N HIS A 69 1.23 -11.34 -1.96
CA HIS A 69 1.06 -11.86 -3.32
C HIS A 69 -0.10 -11.16 -4.03
N ALA A 70 -1.29 -11.12 -3.42
CA ALA A 70 -2.45 -10.46 -3.98
C ALA A 70 -2.18 -8.98 -4.27
N VAL A 71 -1.55 -8.26 -3.32
CA VAL A 71 -1.18 -6.85 -3.51
C VAL A 71 -0.22 -6.68 -4.67
N SER A 72 0.78 -7.54 -4.78
CA SER A 72 1.75 -7.45 -5.88
C SER A 72 1.09 -7.61 -7.25
N VAL A 73 0.13 -8.53 -7.38
CA VAL A 73 -0.62 -8.70 -8.63
C VAL A 73 -1.53 -7.51 -8.91
N LEU A 74 -2.21 -7.02 -7.87
CA LEU A 74 -3.13 -5.89 -8.01
C LEU A 74 -2.40 -4.58 -8.35
N LEU A 75 -1.21 -4.37 -7.81
CA LEU A 75 -0.37 -3.22 -8.12
C LEU A 75 0.12 -3.22 -9.58
N GLU A 76 0.27 -4.40 -10.19
CA GLU A 76 0.60 -4.49 -11.62
C GLU A 76 -0.43 -3.76 -12.49
N ALA A 77 -1.71 -3.92 -12.18
CA ALA A 77 -2.81 -3.29 -12.94
C ALA A 77 -2.81 -1.75 -12.85
N ILE A 78 -2.20 -1.17 -11.82
CA ILE A 78 -2.17 0.28 -11.57
C ILE A 78 -0.76 0.86 -11.50
N LYS A 79 0.27 0.09 -11.87
CA LYS A 79 1.69 0.48 -11.78
C LYS A 79 2.00 1.82 -12.43
N ASP A 80 1.34 2.11 -13.56
CA ASP A 80 1.58 3.32 -14.36
C ASP A 80 0.98 4.59 -13.73
N ARG A 81 0.19 4.45 -12.65
CA ARG A 81 -0.35 5.60 -11.93
C ARG A 81 0.69 6.31 -11.09
N PHE A 82 1.77 5.60 -10.67
CA PHE A 82 2.68 6.10 -9.65
C PHE A 82 4.02 6.56 -10.23
N ASP A 83 4.37 7.78 -9.94
CA ASP A 83 5.69 8.35 -10.23
C ASP A 83 6.73 7.84 -9.24
N PHE A 84 6.33 7.67 -7.97
CA PHE A 84 7.18 7.21 -6.88
C PHE A 84 6.46 6.10 -6.09
N ALA A 85 7.23 5.14 -5.57
CA ALA A 85 6.74 4.10 -4.69
C ALA A 85 7.72 3.87 -3.54
N TYR A 86 7.19 3.79 -2.33
CA TYR A 86 7.96 3.58 -1.11
C TYR A 86 7.35 2.44 -0.30
N LEU A 87 8.22 1.60 0.25
CA LEU A 87 7.88 0.48 1.12
C LEU A 87 8.45 0.70 2.51
N PHE A 88 7.59 0.61 3.50
CA PHE A 88 7.95 0.52 4.91
C PHE A 88 7.63 -0.89 5.39
N SER A 89 8.64 -1.67 5.75
CA SER A 89 8.45 -3.06 6.19
C SER A 89 9.56 -3.49 7.13
N SER A 90 9.19 -3.99 8.30
CA SER A 90 10.15 -4.55 9.26
C SER A 90 10.81 -5.85 8.79
N THR A 91 10.30 -6.44 7.72
CA THR A 91 10.81 -7.69 7.15
C THR A 91 11.52 -7.53 5.81
N ALA A 92 11.55 -6.32 5.24
CA ALA A 92 12.11 -6.05 3.91
C ALA A 92 13.58 -6.50 3.73
N ASN A 93 14.37 -6.50 4.81
CA ASN A 93 15.76 -6.92 4.78
C ASN A 93 16.00 -8.38 5.18
N LEU A 94 15.02 -9.06 5.78
CA LEU A 94 15.15 -10.42 6.29
C LEU A 94 15.06 -11.49 5.18
N HIS A 95 14.39 -11.17 4.07
CA HIS A 95 14.05 -12.11 3.03
C HIS A 95 14.98 -12.07 1.80
N LYS A 96 16.14 -11.43 1.90
CA LYS A 96 17.14 -11.46 0.83
C LYS A 96 17.71 -12.87 0.67
N GLY A 97 17.01 -13.71 -0.10
CA GLY A 97 17.52 -15.02 -0.51
C GLY A 97 16.69 -16.24 -0.14
N GLU A 98 15.59 -16.14 0.56
CA GLU A 98 14.69 -17.26 0.78
C GLU A 98 13.69 -17.40 -0.38
N GLN A 99 13.69 -18.58 -0.99
CA GLN A 99 12.77 -18.89 -2.09
C GLN A 99 11.32 -18.83 -1.59
N GLY A 100 10.54 -17.87 -2.09
CA GLY A 100 9.08 -17.88 -1.98
C GLY A 100 8.41 -16.68 -1.33
N GLU A 101 9.11 -15.72 -0.76
CA GLU A 101 8.50 -14.46 -0.30
C GLU A 101 8.77 -13.34 -1.31
N LEU A 102 7.69 -12.67 -1.71
CA LEU A 102 7.73 -11.57 -2.67
C LEU A 102 8.36 -10.35 -2.02
N ASP A 103 9.61 -10.11 -2.30
CA ASP A 103 10.44 -9.01 -1.77
C ASP A 103 10.08 -7.64 -2.38
N PHE A 104 8.85 -7.39 -2.80
CA PHE A 104 8.53 -6.14 -3.48
C PHE A 104 9.65 -5.69 -4.45
N GLU A 105 10.20 -6.64 -5.23
CA GLU A 105 11.29 -6.39 -6.20
C GLU A 105 10.95 -5.27 -7.18
N MET A 106 9.66 -5.02 -7.39
CA MET A 106 9.17 -3.96 -8.24
C MET A 106 9.49 -2.56 -7.70
N ILE A 107 9.81 -2.41 -6.39
CA ILE A 107 10.20 -1.14 -5.77
C ILE A 107 11.72 -1.06 -5.68
N ARG A 108 12.26 0.10 -6.00
CA ARG A 108 13.69 0.37 -5.90
C ARG A 108 14.19 0.31 -4.45
N GLU A 109 15.42 -0.19 -4.25
CA GLU A 109 16.04 -0.32 -2.92
C GLU A 109 16.10 1.02 -2.16
N GLU A 110 16.28 2.13 -2.86
CA GLU A 110 16.29 3.47 -2.26
C GLU A 110 14.89 3.90 -1.77
N GLY A 111 13.84 3.22 -2.18
CA GLY A 111 12.47 3.43 -1.74
C GLY A 111 12.01 2.44 -0.65
N LYS A 112 12.91 1.58 -0.14
CA LYS A 112 12.59 0.60 0.90
C LYS A 112 13.19 1.03 2.24
N PHE A 113 12.35 1.06 3.26
CA PHE A 113 12.71 1.42 4.64
C PHE A 113 12.51 0.22 5.56
N ASP A 114 13.45 0.02 6.48
CA ASP A 114 13.39 -1.01 7.50
C ASP A 114 12.52 -0.53 8.66
N GLY A 115 11.31 -1.09 8.78
CA GLY A 115 10.32 -0.67 9.76
C GLY A 115 9.67 0.69 9.46
N PHE A 116 9.13 1.30 10.52
CA PHE A 116 8.46 2.60 10.43
C PHE A 116 9.47 3.75 10.63
N ASP A 117 9.93 4.31 9.52
CA ASP A 117 10.77 5.50 9.52
C ASP A 117 9.91 6.78 9.44
N GLN A 118 9.68 7.39 10.60
CA GLN A 118 8.88 8.62 10.71
C GLN A 118 9.54 9.82 10.04
N GLU A 119 10.88 9.89 10.03
CA GLU A 119 11.61 10.98 9.39
C GLU A 119 11.47 10.90 7.88
N ALA A 120 11.72 9.72 7.29
CA ALA A 120 11.52 9.48 5.86
C ALA A 120 10.07 9.77 5.44
N LEU A 121 9.08 9.32 6.21
CA LEU A 121 7.67 9.60 5.93
C LEU A 121 7.38 11.11 5.95
N THR A 122 7.92 11.84 6.93
CA THR A 122 7.79 13.29 7.02
C THR A 122 8.37 13.97 5.78
N GLN A 123 9.58 13.60 5.38
CA GLN A 123 10.24 14.15 4.20
C GLN A 123 9.44 13.88 2.92
N ILE A 124 8.88 12.68 2.75
CA ILE A 124 8.02 12.34 1.61
C ILE A 124 6.79 13.25 1.57
N ILE A 125 6.12 13.44 2.71
CA ILE A 125 4.92 14.28 2.79
C ILE A 125 5.25 15.76 2.51
N GLU A 126 6.32 16.28 3.08
CA GLU A 126 6.76 17.67 2.85
C GLU A 126 7.12 17.89 1.39
N ARG A 127 7.83 16.95 0.77
CA ARG A 127 8.08 16.99 -0.66
C ARG A 127 6.78 17.05 -1.46
N GLN A 128 5.79 16.21 -1.15
CA GLN A 128 4.52 16.21 -1.85
C GLN A 128 3.75 17.52 -1.68
N LYS A 129 3.79 18.13 -0.50
CA LYS A 129 3.24 19.47 -0.27
C LYS A 129 3.91 20.51 -1.16
N ALA A 130 5.24 20.51 -1.21
CA ALA A 130 6.01 21.45 -2.03
C ALA A 130 5.74 21.26 -3.54
N VAL A 131 5.70 20.02 -4.01
CA VAL A 131 5.38 19.69 -5.41
C VAL A 131 3.96 20.13 -5.75
N LYS A 132 2.99 19.91 -4.88
CA LYS A 132 1.62 20.38 -5.10
C LYS A 132 1.54 21.90 -5.19
N GLN A 133 2.20 22.61 -4.28
CA GLN A 133 2.25 24.08 -4.33
C GLN A 133 2.87 24.59 -5.64
N HIS A 134 3.98 23.97 -6.08
CA HIS A 134 4.59 24.25 -7.36
C HIS A 134 3.63 24.01 -8.52
N ASN A 135 3.01 22.82 -8.57
CA ASN A 135 2.10 22.42 -9.64
C ASN A 135 0.86 23.32 -9.73
N ASN A 136 0.36 23.80 -8.59
CA ASN A 136 -0.76 24.75 -8.54
C ASN A 136 -0.37 26.15 -9.08
N ALA A 137 0.91 26.52 -9.00
CA ALA A 137 1.42 27.77 -9.52
C ALA A 137 1.78 27.71 -11.03
N CYS A 138 1.95 26.49 -11.59
CA CYS A 138 2.30 26.30 -12.99
C CYS A 138 1.13 26.64 -13.91
N LYS A 139 1.42 27.40 -14.97
CA LYS A 139 0.44 27.71 -16.03
C LYS A 139 0.30 26.62 -17.08
N PHE A 140 1.36 25.85 -17.30
CA PHE A 140 1.40 24.83 -18.34
C PHE A 140 1.70 23.45 -17.75
N GLU A 141 1.05 22.40 -18.29
CA GLU A 141 1.27 21.01 -17.88
C GLU A 141 2.74 20.56 -17.94
N ARG A 142 3.48 21.02 -18.98
CA ARG A 142 4.91 20.68 -19.13
C ARG A 142 5.81 21.20 -17.99
N GLU A 143 5.33 22.14 -17.19
CA GLU A 143 6.05 22.72 -16.05
C GLU A 143 5.77 21.97 -14.77
N LYS A 144 4.73 21.15 -14.74
CA LYS A 144 4.34 20.38 -13.56
C LYS A 144 5.33 19.26 -13.28
N LYS A 145 5.63 19.10 -12.01
CA LYS A 145 6.47 18.01 -11.51
C LYS A 145 5.63 16.76 -11.26
N PRO A 146 6.22 15.55 -11.43
CA PRO A 146 5.60 14.29 -11.04
C PRO A 146 5.24 14.31 -9.54
N ASN A 147 4.00 13.90 -9.20
CA ASN A 147 3.52 13.99 -7.82
C ASN A 147 2.67 12.80 -7.35
N SER A 148 2.51 11.78 -8.16
CA SER A 148 1.77 10.59 -7.77
C SER A 148 2.68 9.64 -6.99
N THR A 149 2.39 9.43 -5.72
CA THR A 149 3.23 8.63 -4.82
C THR A 149 2.41 7.53 -4.16
N LEU A 150 2.92 6.31 -4.18
CA LEU A 150 2.40 5.17 -3.45
C LEU A 150 3.25 4.91 -2.21
N LEU A 151 2.60 4.78 -1.06
CA LEU A 151 3.18 4.30 0.19
C LEU A 151 2.62 2.93 0.51
N ILE A 152 3.49 1.95 0.70
CA ILE A 152 3.12 0.60 1.12
C ILE A 152 3.69 0.39 2.52
N PHE A 153 2.82 -0.01 3.42
CA PHE A 153 3.17 -0.34 4.79
C PHE A 153 2.91 -1.81 5.03
N ASP A 154 3.94 -2.59 5.24
CA ASP A 154 3.85 -4.04 5.42
C ASP A 154 4.33 -4.48 6.81
N ASP A 155 3.46 -5.20 7.52
CA ASP A 155 3.67 -5.93 8.77
C ASP A 155 4.23 -5.13 9.98
N PHE A 156 4.05 -3.81 10.03
CA PHE A 156 4.53 -2.99 11.16
C PHE A 156 3.45 -2.59 12.17
N VAL A 157 2.22 -3.07 12.03
CA VAL A 157 1.07 -2.73 12.90
C VAL A 157 1.32 -3.10 14.37
N HIS A 158 2.34 -3.90 14.65
CA HIS A 158 2.78 -4.25 16.01
C HIS A 158 3.66 -3.17 16.65
N GLU A 159 4.19 -2.24 15.87
CA GLU A 159 5.02 -1.16 16.38
C GLU A 159 4.17 -0.10 17.09
N LYS A 160 4.45 0.12 18.38
CA LYS A 160 3.71 1.14 19.17
C LYS A 160 3.84 2.53 18.56
N GLU A 161 4.98 2.82 17.97
CA GLU A 161 5.29 4.10 17.32
C GLU A 161 4.32 4.42 16.19
N VAL A 162 3.97 3.45 15.37
CA VAL A 162 3.00 3.61 14.28
C VAL A 162 1.62 3.94 14.82
N ARG A 163 1.16 3.18 15.80
CA ARG A 163 -0.17 3.33 16.37
C ARG A 163 -0.43 4.72 16.95
N TYR A 164 0.59 5.31 17.57
CA TYR A 164 0.52 6.62 18.20
C TYR A 164 1.06 7.75 17.31
N SER A 165 1.56 7.43 16.13
CA SER A 165 1.99 8.43 15.17
C SER A 165 0.81 9.25 14.68
N LYS A 166 0.83 10.55 15.02
CA LYS A 166 -0.13 11.51 14.49
C LYS A 166 -0.07 11.54 12.97
N LEU A 167 1.15 11.54 12.43
CA LEU A 167 1.41 11.59 10.99
C LEU A 167 0.75 10.41 10.26
N PHE A 168 0.92 9.19 10.78
CA PHE A 168 0.30 7.99 10.22
C PHE A 168 -1.24 8.03 10.29
N THR A 169 -1.79 8.51 11.42
CA THR A 169 -3.24 8.65 11.61
C THR A 169 -3.86 9.66 10.64
N GLU A 170 -3.10 10.68 10.25
CA GLU A 170 -3.55 11.73 9.32
C GLU A 170 -3.40 11.33 7.84
N LEU A 171 -2.63 10.27 7.51
CA LEU A 171 -2.40 9.84 6.12
C LEU A 171 -3.67 9.65 5.29
N PRO A 172 -4.76 8.99 5.78
CA PRO A 172 -5.97 8.82 4.99
C PRO A 172 -6.62 10.14 4.55
N VAL A 173 -6.46 11.19 5.37
CA VAL A 173 -6.98 12.53 5.08
C VAL A 173 -5.98 13.32 4.23
N LEU A 174 -4.71 13.34 4.60
CA LEU A 174 -3.66 14.09 3.92
C LEU A 174 -3.37 13.53 2.52
N GLY A 175 -3.43 12.22 2.34
CA GLY A 175 -3.11 11.54 1.09
C GLY A 175 -3.92 12.09 -0.08
N ARG A 176 -5.22 12.25 0.09
CA ARG A 176 -6.12 12.79 -0.93
C ARG A 176 -5.72 14.19 -1.40
N HIS A 177 -5.13 15.00 -0.50
CA HIS A 177 -4.73 16.36 -0.82
C HIS A 177 -3.36 16.46 -1.47
N TYR A 178 -2.46 15.51 -1.25
CA TYR A 178 -1.06 15.62 -1.65
C TYR A 178 -0.61 14.60 -2.70
N GLY A 179 -1.54 13.90 -3.35
CA GLY A 179 -1.20 12.92 -4.38
C GLY A 179 -0.58 11.64 -3.82
N LEU A 180 -0.94 11.28 -2.58
CA LEU A 180 -0.50 10.06 -1.93
C LEU A 180 -1.60 8.99 -2.02
N SER A 181 -1.24 7.82 -2.49
CA SER A 181 -2.01 6.59 -2.29
C SER A 181 -1.32 5.74 -1.24
N VAL A 182 -2.09 5.06 -0.41
CA VAL A 182 -1.54 4.29 0.71
C VAL A 182 -2.15 2.89 0.71
N ILE A 183 -1.32 1.88 0.89
CA ILE A 183 -1.73 0.50 1.15
C ILE A 183 -1.12 0.06 2.47
N CYS A 184 -1.97 -0.38 3.40
CA CYS A 184 -1.53 -0.94 4.67
C CYS A 184 -1.89 -2.42 4.74
N LEU A 185 -0.89 -3.28 4.85
CA LEU A 185 -1.07 -4.70 5.08
C LEU A 185 -1.01 -4.97 6.59
N SER A 186 -2.02 -5.63 7.11
CA SER A 186 -2.12 -5.92 8.55
C SER A 186 -2.48 -7.38 8.79
N GLN A 187 -1.87 -7.95 9.83
CA GLN A 187 -2.27 -9.27 10.34
C GLN A 187 -3.32 -9.15 11.46
N ALA A 188 -3.47 -7.97 12.05
CA ALA A 188 -4.33 -7.73 13.19
C ALA A 188 -5.58 -6.93 12.79
N TYR A 189 -6.72 -7.46 13.15
CA TYR A 189 -8.03 -6.81 12.94
C TYR A 189 -8.41 -5.86 14.09
N SER A 190 -7.82 -6.04 15.26
CA SER A 190 -8.23 -5.32 16.47
C SER A 190 -7.14 -4.38 16.97
N SER A 191 -7.59 -3.24 17.50
CA SER A 191 -6.75 -2.33 18.27
C SER A 191 -6.77 -2.64 19.78
N ALA A 192 -7.38 -3.76 20.20
CA ALA A 192 -7.32 -4.18 21.58
C ALA A 192 -5.88 -4.56 21.94
N GLY A 193 -5.35 -3.94 22.99
CA GLY A 193 -3.96 -4.13 23.38
C GLY A 193 -2.99 -3.26 22.57
N THR A 194 -1.86 -3.83 22.17
CA THR A 194 -0.74 -3.15 21.50
C THR A 194 -0.73 -3.29 19.98
N SER A 195 -1.63 -4.08 19.42
CA SER A 195 -1.67 -4.38 17.98
C SER A 195 -2.93 -3.84 17.29
N GLY A 196 -2.82 -3.54 16.01
CA GLY A 196 -3.92 -3.10 15.17
C GLY A 196 -3.97 -1.60 14.87
N LEU A 197 -4.69 -1.24 13.81
CA LEU A 197 -4.81 0.13 13.33
C LEU A 197 -5.76 0.96 14.21
N ASN A 198 -5.47 2.25 14.30
CA ASN A 198 -6.32 3.22 14.95
C ASN A 198 -7.73 3.23 14.30
N PRO A 199 -8.83 3.35 15.09
CA PRO A 199 -10.19 3.47 14.56
C PRO A 199 -10.35 4.57 13.51
N ALA A 200 -9.74 5.73 13.73
CA ALA A 200 -9.79 6.83 12.76
C ALA A 200 -9.16 6.48 11.41
N THR A 201 -8.06 5.75 11.40
CA THR A 201 -7.41 5.25 10.17
C THR A 201 -8.33 4.27 9.44
N ARG A 202 -9.00 3.37 10.16
CA ARG A 202 -9.93 2.41 9.56
C ARG A 202 -11.18 3.07 8.96
N GLN A 203 -11.76 4.05 9.67
CA GLN A 203 -12.96 4.75 9.22
C GLN A 203 -12.73 5.64 8.00
N ASN A 204 -11.49 6.05 7.76
CA ASN A 204 -11.12 6.88 6.61
C ASN A 204 -10.51 6.07 5.45
N SER A 205 -10.59 4.74 5.48
CA SER A 205 -10.19 3.92 4.34
C SER A 205 -11.20 4.04 3.19
N ASP A 206 -10.69 4.06 1.97
CA ASP A 206 -11.50 4.05 0.75
C ASP A 206 -11.82 2.63 0.30
N PHE A 207 -10.93 1.69 0.62
CA PHE A 207 -11.03 0.31 0.23
C PHE A 207 -10.47 -0.60 1.32
N THR A 208 -11.14 -1.72 1.55
CA THR A 208 -10.67 -2.74 2.48
C THR A 208 -10.70 -4.11 1.80
N MET A 209 -9.63 -4.88 1.95
CA MET A 209 -9.58 -6.27 1.54
C MET A 209 -9.36 -7.15 2.75
N THR A 210 -10.08 -8.25 2.85
CA THR A 210 -9.92 -9.22 3.94
C THR A 210 -9.83 -10.64 3.42
N PHE A 211 -8.79 -11.34 3.86
CA PHE A 211 -8.72 -12.79 3.78
C PHE A 211 -9.45 -13.39 4.98
N LEU A 212 -9.78 -14.67 4.92
CA LEU A 212 -10.53 -15.31 6.00
C LEU A 212 -9.83 -15.14 7.35
N PRO A 213 -10.46 -14.43 8.32
CA PRO A 213 -9.92 -14.33 9.67
C PRO A 213 -9.89 -15.71 10.36
N ARG A 214 -8.88 -15.94 11.21
CA ARG A 214 -8.69 -17.22 11.90
C ARG A 214 -9.72 -17.50 12.98
N ASN A 215 -10.30 -16.47 13.57
CA ASN A 215 -11.26 -16.59 14.65
C ASN A 215 -12.57 -15.85 14.35
N LEU A 216 -13.64 -16.26 15.00
CA LEU A 216 -14.97 -15.67 14.82
C LEU A 216 -15.04 -14.21 15.26
N ASP A 217 -14.31 -13.83 16.30
CA ASP A 217 -14.31 -12.45 16.81
C ASP A 217 -13.77 -11.46 15.77
N ASP A 218 -12.77 -11.86 14.98
CA ASP A 218 -12.24 -11.03 13.93
C ASP A 218 -13.17 -10.99 12.71
N VAL A 219 -13.89 -12.08 12.39
CA VAL A 219 -14.96 -12.05 11.38
C VAL A 219 -16.07 -11.07 11.81
N GLU A 220 -16.46 -11.12 13.08
CA GLU A 220 -17.45 -10.19 13.63
C GLU A 220 -17.01 -8.73 13.55
N LYS A 221 -15.74 -8.45 13.85
CA LYS A 221 -15.18 -7.09 13.75
C LYS A 221 -15.22 -6.58 12.31
N VAL A 222 -14.82 -7.39 11.32
CA VAL A 222 -14.89 -7.02 9.91
C VAL A 222 -16.34 -6.75 9.51
N ALA A 223 -17.25 -7.65 9.86
CA ALA A 223 -18.69 -7.49 9.62
C ALA A 223 -19.22 -6.17 10.19
N LYS A 224 -18.93 -5.90 11.45
CA LYS A 224 -19.38 -4.68 12.15
C LYS A 224 -18.77 -3.39 11.60
N TRP A 225 -17.52 -3.43 11.13
CA TRP A 225 -16.83 -2.20 10.72
C TRP A 225 -17.11 -1.80 9.27
N TYR A 226 -17.37 -2.76 8.42
CA TYR A 226 -17.36 -2.52 6.98
C TYR A 226 -18.63 -2.95 6.26
N LEU A 227 -19.47 -3.78 6.86
CA LEU A 227 -20.67 -4.27 6.19
C LEU A 227 -21.93 -3.66 6.82
N ALA A 228 -22.85 -3.24 5.95
CA ALA A 228 -24.07 -2.52 6.35
C ALA A 228 -25.25 -3.45 6.71
N LYS A 229 -25.10 -4.76 6.56
CA LYS A 229 -26.12 -5.76 6.84
C LYS A 229 -26.07 -6.26 8.30
N GLY A 230 -27.05 -7.06 8.70
CA GLY A 230 -27.08 -7.69 10.01
C GLY A 230 -25.81 -8.48 10.33
N LYS A 231 -25.43 -8.54 11.61
CA LYS A 231 -24.18 -9.17 12.07
C LYS A 231 -24.00 -10.59 11.55
N LEU A 232 -24.98 -11.45 11.71
CA LEU A 232 -24.89 -12.87 11.35
C LEU A 232 -24.85 -13.07 9.83
N GLU A 233 -25.63 -12.32 9.10
CA GLU A 233 -25.64 -12.31 7.64
C GLU A 233 -24.28 -11.88 7.09
N SER A 234 -23.73 -10.78 7.59
CA SER A 234 -22.41 -10.29 7.21
C SER A 234 -21.30 -11.30 7.52
N MET A 235 -21.34 -11.96 8.66
CA MET A 235 -20.38 -13.00 9.01
C MET A 235 -20.49 -14.24 8.11
N TRP A 236 -21.70 -14.64 7.75
CA TRP A 236 -21.95 -15.72 6.81
C TRP A 236 -21.42 -15.36 5.42
N PHE A 237 -21.70 -14.16 4.95
CA PHE A 237 -21.19 -13.64 3.68
C PHE A 237 -19.67 -13.67 3.64
N ILE A 238 -18.97 -13.07 4.63
CA ILE A 238 -17.49 -13.07 4.69
C ILE A 238 -16.94 -14.50 4.60
N LYS A 239 -17.50 -15.42 5.41
CA LYS A 239 -17.03 -16.82 5.39
C LYS A 239 -17.27 -17.50 4.04
N SER A 240 -18.41 -17.22 3.41
CA SER A 240 -18.75 -17.79 2.11
C SER A 240 -17.83 -17.31 1.02
N VAL A 241 -17.51 -16.00 0.99
CA VAL A 241 -16.56 -15.45 0.01
C VAL A 241 -15.16 -16.03 0.23
N CYS A 242 -14.67 -16.04 1.46
CA CYS A 242 -13.29 -16.42 1.79
C CYS A 242 -13.13 -17.93 2.05
N GLN A 243 -14.06 -18.79 1.62
CA GLN A 243 -14.03 -20.24 1.87
C GLN A 243 -12.90 -20.91 1.11
N GLU A 244 -12.60 -20.46 -0.10
CA GLU A 244 -11.50 -20.99 -0.91
C GLU A 244 -10.16 -20.43 -0.44
N GLU A 245 -9.12 -21.24 -0.52
CA GLU A 245 -7.77 -20.83 -0.18
C GLU A 245 -7.31 -19.65 -1.06
N HIS A 246 -6.71 -18.65 -0.46
CA HIS A 246 -6.26 -17.40 -1.11
C HIS A 246 -7.36 -16.54 -1.71
N ARG A 247 -8.64 -16.89 -1.56
CA ARG A 247 -9.76 -16.00 -1.91
C ARG A 247 -9.94 -14.94 -0.83
N CYS A 248 -10.18 -13.73 -1.24
CA CYS A 248 -10.45 -12.61 -0.34
C CYS A 248 -11.68 -11.81 -0.75
N LEU A 249 -12.22 -11.09 0.21
CA LEU A 249 -13.32 -10.15 0.06
C LEU A 249 -12.75 -8.73 -0.04
N GLY A 250 -13.05 -8.04 -1.12
CA GLY A 250 -12.83 -6.61 -1.27
C GLY A 250 -14.08 -5.82 -0.94
N ILE A 251 -13.92 -4.67 -0.29
CA ILE A 251 -15.02 -3.80 0.13
C ILE A 251 -14.67 -2.37 -0.29
N ASP A 252 -15.44 -1.82 -1.22
CA ASP A 252 -15.31 -0.44 -1.67
C ASP A 252 -16.17 0.47 -0.78
N LEU A 253 -15.50 1.27 0.04
CA LEU A 253 -16.14 2.18 0.99
C LEU A 253 -16.41 3.57 0.39
N THR A 254 -16.09 3.78 -0.88
CA THR A 254 -16.35 5.04 -1.59
C THR A 254 -17.76 5.08 -2.20
N GLN A 255 -18.43 3.95 -2.27
CA GLN A 255 -19.77 3.84 -2.83
C GLN A 255 -20.81 4.60 -1.99
N PRO A 256 -21.71 5.36 -2.62
CA PRO A 256 -22.69 6.18 -1.90
C PRO A 256 -23.82 5.35 -1.26
N HIS A 257 -24.06 4.14 -1.76
CA HIS A 257 -25.13 3.24 -1.30
C HIS A 257 -24.54 1.89 -0.92
N LEU A 258 -24.61 1.56 0.36
CA LEU A 258 -24.12 0.31 0.92
C LEU A 258 -25.30 -0.58 1.35
N THR A 259 -26.24 -0.83 0.43
CA THR A 259 -27.46 -1.57 0.74
C THR A 259 -27.32 -3.07 0.49
N GLU A 260 -26.92 -3.47 -0.70
CA GLU A 260 -26.68 -4.86 -1.03
C GLU A 260 -25.19 -5.17 -1.10
N PHE A 261 -24.79 -6.40 -0.74
CA PHE A 261 -23.36 -6.77 -0.78
C PHE A 261 -22.76 -6.59 -2.18
N ALA A 262 -23.52 -6.90 -3.22
CA ALA A 262 -23.05 -6.77 -4.60
C ALA A 262 -22.79 -5.31 -5.04
N ASP A 263 -23.31 -4.32 -4.30
CA ASP A 263 -23.11 -2.90 -4.66
C ASP A 263 -21.71 -2.42 -4.31
N TYR A 264 -21.06 -3.03 -3.31
CA TYR A 264 -19.80 -2.54 -2.77
C TYR A 264 -18.79 -3.64 -2.37
N CYS A 265 -19.18 -4.91 -2.50
CA CYS A 265 -18.34 -6.04 -2.19
C CYS A 265 -17.89 -6.75 -3.48
N TYR A 266 -16.64 -7.17 -3.47
CA TYR A 266 -15.97 -7.82 -4.59
C TYR A 266 -15.28 -9.09 -4.14
N THR A 267 -15.09 -10.03 -5.04
CA THR A 267 -14.31 -11.23 -4.78
C THR A 267 -12.98 -11.16 -5.51
N TYR A 268 -11.95 -11.82 -4.99
CA TYR A 268 -10.67 -11.92 -5.67
C TYR A 268 -9.91 -13.17 -5.27
N ILE A 269 -9.35 -13.84 -6.26
CA ILE A 269 -8.36 -14.90 -6.08
C ILE A 269 -7.09 -14.47 -6.82
N ALA A 270 -5.98 -14.32 -6.10
CA ALA A 270 -4.73 -13.97 -6.73
C ALA A 270 -4.23 -15.11 -7.63
N PRO A 271 -3.83 -14.84 -8.89
CA PRO A 271 -3.21 -15.84 -9.75
C PRO A 271 -1.91 -16.35 -9.13
N ALA A 272 -1.53 -17.60 -9.45
CA ALA A 272 -0.35 -18.24 -8.86
C ALA A 272 0.96 -17.51 -9.21
N GLU A 273 1.03 -16.89 -10.38
CA GLU A 273 2.22 -16.18 -10.85
C GLU A 273 2.08 -14.67 -10.64
N VAL A 274 3.13 -14.05 -10.09
CA VAL A 274 3.23 -12.60 -10.00
C VAL A 274 3.97 -12.09 -11.23
N PRO A 275 3.37 -11.19 -12.02
CA PRO A 275 4.06 -10.57 -13.15
C PRO A 275 5.27 -9.77 -12.67
N LYS A 276 6.35 -9.78 -13.47
CA LYS A 276 7.50 -8.89 -13.23
C LYS A 276 7.20 -7.51 -13.78
N TYR A 277 7.26 -6.50 -12.96
CA TYR A 277 7.02 -5.11 -13.35
C TYR A 277 7.85 -4.13 -12.50
N GLU A 278 7.85 -2.88 -12.89
CA GLU A 278 8.53 -1.79 -12.19
C GLU A 278 7.47 -0.84 -11.62
N LEU A 279 7.58 -0.50 -10.34
CA LEU A 279 6.69 0.43 -9.65
C LEU A 279 7.45 1.71 -9.28
N GLY A 280 6.84 2.89 -9.52
CA GLY A 280 7.52 4.17 -9.37
C GLY A 280 8.34 4.55 -10.62
N LYS A 281 7.63 4.86 -11.70
CA LYS A 281 8.22 5.09 -13.03
C LYS A 281 9.35 6.12 -13.07
N VAL A 282 9.28 7.18 -12.24
CA VAL A 282 10.32 8.21 -12.17
C VAL A 282 11.57 7.68 -11.48
N GLN A 283 11.43 6.94 -10.38
CA GLN A 283 12.57 6.32 -9.68
C GLN A 283 13.31 5.35 -10.59
N TRP A 284 12.60 4.51 -11.34
CA TRP A 284 13.21 3.57 -12.28
C TRP A 284 13.88 4.29 -13.46
N LYS A 285 13.26 5.37 -13.96
CA LYS A 285 13.86 6.19 -15.02
C LYS A 285 15.19 6.79 -14.56
N LEU A 286 15.21 7.44 -13.41
CA LEU A 286 16.42 8.04 -12.83
C LEU A 286 17.51 7.01 -12.61
N PHE A 287 17.17 5.86 -12.06
CA PHE A 287 18.11 4.75 -11.88
C PHE A 287 18.71 4.27 -13.20
N LYS A 288 17.89 4.07 -14.24
CA LYS A 288 18.38 3.65 -15.56
C LYS A 288 19.30 4.70 -16.18
N GLU A 289 19.01 5.98 -15.99
CA GLU A 289 19.86 7.08 -16.44
C GLU A 289 21.19 7.12 -15.69
N GLU A 290 21.17 6.99 -14.37
CA GLU A 290 22.38 6.92 -13.54
C GLU A 290 23.24 5.73 -13.91
N ARG A 291 22.65 4.55 -14.04
CA ARG A 291 23.37 3.34 -14.49
C ARG A 291 24.03 3.52 -15.87
N ARG A 292 23.34 4.22 -16.79
CA ARG A 292 23.91 4.55 -18.12
C ARG A 292 25.09 5.52 -18.00
N ARG A 293 24.98 6.55 -17.12
CA ARG A 293 26.07 7.51 -16.86
C ARG A 293 27.26 6.79 -16.24
N ASN A 294 27.05 5.96 -15.23
CA ASN A 294 28.11 5.20 -14.57
C ASN A 294 28.81 4.23 -15.54
N LYS A 295 28.04 3.52 -16.38
CA LYS A 295 28.60 2.65 -17.41
C LYS A 295 29.46 3.42 -18.40
N LYS A 296 28.99 4.59 -18.87
CA LYS A 296 29.79 5.46 -19.79
C LYS A 296 31.06 5.96 -19.11
N ALA A 297 30.97 6.37 -17.83
CA ALA A 297 32.14 6.82 -17.07
C ALA A 297 33.17 5.69 -16.87
N THR A 298 32.71 4.48 -16.55
CA THR A 298 33.58 3.30 -16.41
C THR A 298 34.25 2.95 -17.75
N MET A 299 33.50 2.97 -18.84
CA MET A 299 34.07 2.73 -20.17
C MET A 299 35.09 3.83 -20.59
N ALA A 300 34.79 5.09 -20.29
CA ALA A 300 35.70 6.19 -20.54
C ALA A 300 37.00 6.06 -19.74
N ALA A 301 36.89 5.73 -18.44
CA ALA A 301 38.05 5.48 -17.58
C ALA A 301 38.87 4.27 -18.03
N GLN A 302 38.22 3.23 -18.57
CA GLN A 302 38.89 2.05 -19.10
C GLN A 302 39.66 2.39 -20.40
N VAL A 303 39.02 3.16 -21.28
CA VAL A 303 39.69 3.65 -22.51
C VAL A 303 40.87 4.57 -22.18
N GLU A 304 40.77 5.39 -21.15
CA GLU A 304 41.85 6.28 -20.70
C GLU A 304 42.99 5.48 -20.05
N ASN A 305 42.68 4.45 -19.25
CA ASN A 305 43.68 3.50 -18.76
C ASN A 305 44.37 2.71 -19.88
N ASP A 306 43.60 2.22 -20.85
CA ASP A 306 44.16 1.51 -22.01
C ASP A 306 45.05 2.43 -22.85
N ARG A 307 44.65 3.69 -23.03
CA ARG A 307 45.49 4.71 -23.69
C ARG A 307 46.74 5.02 -22.89
N SER A 308 46.65 5.16 -21.59
CA SER A 308 47.82 5.39 -20.71
C SER A 308 48.74 4.17 -20.71
N PHE A 309 48.20 2.95 -20.76
CA PHE A 309 48.98 1.71 -20.86
C PHE A 309 49.67 1.62 -22.24
N CYS A 310 48.99 1.99 -23.33
CA CYS A 310 49.62 2.07 -24.63
C CYS A 310 50.70 3.15 -24.71
N LEU A 311 50.51 4.31 -24.09
CA LEU A 311 51.51 5.38 -24.03
C LEU A 311 52.72 4.98 -23.18
N THR A 312 52.47 4.32 -22.01
CA THR A 312 53.57 3.82 -21.17
C THR A 312 54.31 2.65 -21.79
N SER A 313 53.68 1.80 -22.60
CA SER A 313 54.38 0.75 -23.36
C SER A 313 55.26 1.33 -24.48
N VAL A 314 54.86 2.45 -25.06
CA VAL A 314 55.69 3.15 -26.08
C VAL A 314 56.81 3.96 -25.41
N GLU A 315 56.62 4.47 -24.19
CA GLU A 315 57.64 5.17 -23.41
C GLU A 315 58.58 4.21 -22.64
N MET A 316 58.18 2.96 -22.36
CA MET A 316 59.04 1.95 -21.75
C MET A 316 60.12 1.38 -22.67
N GLU A 317 60.04 1.55 -23.97
CA GLU A 317 61.23 1.33 -24.85
C GLU A 317 62.27 2.42 -24.70
N GLY A 318 61.98 3.51 -23.98
CA GLY A 318 62.84 4.68 -23.89
C GLY A 318 63.49 5.03 -22.54
N ARG A 319 62.97 4.63 -21.38
CA ARG A 319 63.61 4.97 -20.06
C ARG A 319 63.10 4.12 -18.89
N MET A 320 63.97 3.28 -18.32
CA MET A 320 63.93 2.85 -16.93
C MET A 320 64.17 4.03 -16.00
N LYS A 321 63.26 4.36 -15.12
CA LYS A 321 63.50 4.75 -13.69
C LYS A 321 62.20 5.14 -12.96
N ILE A 322 61.90 4.35 -11.99
CA ILE A 322 61.55 4.62 -10.54
C ILE A 322 60.58 5.79 -10.26
N GLY A 323 59.46 5.51 -9.56
CA GLY A 323 58.68 6.49 -8.77
C GLY A 323 57.38 5.94 -8.18
N GLN A 324 57.29 5.99 -6.90
CA GLN A 324 56.36 5.40 -5.94
C GLN A 324 54.88 5.77 -6.09
N ALA A 325 54.04 4.84 -5.62
CA ALA A 325 52.60 4.94 -5.47
C ALA A 325 52.17 5.97 -4.42
N THR A 326 51.06 6.66 -4.69
CA THR A 326 50.27 7.28 -3.65
C THR A 326 48.81 6.83 -3.80
N GLY A 327 48.31 6.12 -2.76
CA GLY A 327 46.94 5.70 -2.66
C GLY A 327 46.01 6.87 -2.27
N LEU A 328 44.84 6.89 -2.82
CA LEU A 328 43.72 7.75 -2.40
C LEU A 328 42.53 6.90 -2.02
N PRO A 329 41.86 7.20 -0.89
CA PRO A 329 40.72 6.45 -0.42
C PRO A 329 39.44 6.86 -1.17
N THR A 330 38.72 5.87 -1.67
CA THR A 330 37.39 6.05 -2.24
C THR A 330 36.33 6.00 -1.13
N ASN A 331 35.97 7.15 -0.57
CA ASN A 331 34.72 7.31 0.17
C ASN A 331 33.86 8.35 -0.57
N ARG A 332 32.99 7.87 -1.49
CA ARG A 332 31.87 8.68 -1.95
C ARG A 332 30.64 8.32 -1.13
N ALA A 333 30.17 9.27 -0.34
CA ALA A 333 28.86 9.22 0.28
C ALA A 333 27.81 8.99 -0.82
N LYS A 334 26.88 8.05 -0.60
CA LYS A 334 25.75 7.86 -1.49
C LYS A 334 24.90 9.13 -1.44
N PRO A 335 24.51 9.69 -2.58
CA PRO A 335 23.56 10.81 -2.57
C PRO A 335 22.26 10.37 -1.91
N SER A 336 21.67 11.23 -1.06
CA SER A 336 20.39 10.94 -0.44
C SER A 336 19.30 10.86 -1.52
N LEU A 337 18.28 10.05 -1.27
CA LEU A 337 17.13 9.88 -2.18
C LEU A 337 16.45 11.22 -2.52
N PHE A 338 16.64 12.23 -1.68
CA PHE A 338 16.02 13.55 -1.77
C PHE A 338 16.81 14.54 -2.65
N ASP A 339 18.10 14.30 -2.86
CA ASP A 339 18.94 15.17 -3.72
C ASP A 339 18.72 14.91 -5.22
N MET A 340 18.09 13.77 -5.57
CA MET A 340 17.90 13.34 -6.96
C MET A 340 16.70 13.98 -7.66
N CYS A 341 15.85 14.73 -6.95
CA CYS A 341 14.57 15.24 -7.46
C CYS A 341 14.40 16.76 -7.32
N GLY A 342 15.47 17.49 -7.09
CA GLY A 342 15.50 18.96 -6.99
C GLY A 342 15.24 19.70 -8.30
#